data_88e49ec91c397924268593c713d9e94c
#
_entry.id   88e49ec91c397924268593c713d9e94c
#
_cell.length_a   1.000
_cell.length_b   1.000
_cell.length_c   1.000
_cell.angle_alpha   90.00
_cell.angle_beta   90.00
_cell.angle_gamma   90.00
#
_symmetry.space_group_name_H-M   'P 1'
#
loop_
_entity.id
_entity.type
_entity.pdbx_description
1 polymer ?
#
loop_
_entity_poly.entity_id
_entity_poly.type
_entity_poly.pdbx_seq_one_letter_code
_entity_poly.pdbx_strand_id
1 'polypeptide(L)'
;MSSRFGIRTVLSCMKNEGIFLLEWVAYYRLLGADHIVVLTNDCADGTDLMLDRLQELGHVTHLRNNDYGRESPQIHGLARVREELDIVGQADWLLHVDSDEFLNIIHGQNRLDDLIEVAQGFDACAIAWRPFGDNGHQSWPGGNVIEAFTACDKKPFWSTAFHKALFQPRKFQAITVHMPKHPYRPDARQCNAQGDEIDPAALYNMLHERHRGMDREKLTWDGACVNHYTVKSQDIFLLKNDRGDGADRGGTKRYLNSTFHRRYNTNRREDRSILRHLPELQDRLAELRADPLLATLERASNLWWDNRRARVLTPERIAEWTLPTETEETAA
;
A
#
# COMPACT_ATOMS: atom_id res chain seq x y z
N MET A 1 4.41 17.92 -17.54
CA MET A 1 5.06 19.12 -16.97
C MET A 1 5.99 18.65 -15.87
N SER A 2 7.24 19.11 -15.83
CA SER A 2 8.13 18.80 -14.70
C SER A 2 7.54 19.40 -13.42
N SER A 3 7.56 18.62 -12.31
CA SER A 3 7.15 19.12 -11.01
C SER A 3 8.05 20.27 -10.56
N ARG A 4 7.45 21.26 -9.88
CA ARG A 4 8.21 22.33 -9.21
C ARG A 4 8.99 21.84 -7.97
N PHE A 5 8.72 20.63 -7.53
CA PHE A 5 9.30 20.02 -6.33
C PHE A 5 10.29 18.89 -6.65
N GLY A 6 10.69 18.74 -7.91
CA GLY A 6 11.63 17.72 -8.34
C GLY A 6 11.00 16.36 -8.63
N ILE A 7 11.81 15.31 -8.54
CA ILE A 7 11.46 13.93 -8.91
C ILE A 7 10.72 13.23 -7.79
N ARG A 8 9.51 12.73 -8.10
CA ARG A 8 8.63 11.98 -7.18
C ARG A 8 8.66 10.51 -7.54
N THR A 9 9.16 9.70 -6.61
CA THR A 9 9.25 8.25 -6.78
C THR A 9 8.30 7.53 -5.83
N VAL A 10 7.52 6.59 -6.36
CA VAL A 10 6.69 5.66 -5.58
C VAL A 10 7.32 4.29 -5.63
N LEU A 11 7.47 3.66 -4.48
CA LEU A 11 8.10 2.36 -4.29
C LEU A 11 7.11 1.37 -3.69
N SER A 12 7.10 0.12 -4.16
CA SER A 12 6.28 -0.96 -3.59
C SER A 12 6.98 -2.31 -3.67
N CYS A 13 6.60 -3.21 -2.75
CA CYS A 13 6.95 -4.63 -2.81
C CYS A 13 5.67 -5.44 -3.02
N MET A 14 5.65 -6.33 -4.01
CA MET A 14 4.45 -7.06 -4.41
C MET A 14 4.71 -8.55 -4.59
N LYS A 15 3.72 -9.37 -4.22
CA LYS A 15 3.69 -10.80 -4.52
C LYS A 15 2.26 -11.24 -4.82
N ASN A 16 2.03 -11.77 -6.02
CA ASN A 16 0.71 -12.23 -6.43
C ASN A 16 -0.38 -11.15 -6.25
N GLU A 17 -0.19 -10.00 -6.89
CA GLU A 17 -1.11 -8.85 -6.86
C GLU A 17 -1.60 -8.48 -8.27
N GLY A 18 -1.50 -9.40 -9.24
CA GLY A 18 -1.76 -9.12 -10.65
C GLY A 18 -3.17 -8.60 -10.92
N ILE A 19 -4.18 -9.07 -10.19
CA ILE A 19 -5.57 -8.60 -10.34
C ILE A 19 -5.79 -7.14 -9.89
N PHE A 20 -4.86 -6.55 -9.12
CA PHE A 20 -4.93 -5.18 -8.62
C PHE A 20 -3.85 -4.27 -9.23
N LEU A 21 -2.88 -4.86 -9.93
CA LEU A 21 -1.65 -4.20 -10.34
C LEU A 21 -1.90 -2.99 -11.26
N LEU A 22 -2.74 -3.16 -12.29
CA LEU A 22 -2.96 -2.08 -13.27
C LEU A 22 -3.65 -0.88 -12.63
N GLU A 23 -4.63 -1.11 -11.75
CA GLU A 23 -5.28 -0.04 -11.01
C GLU A 23 -4.26 0.74 -10.15
N TRP A 24 -3.42 0.03 -9.41
CA TRP A 24 -2.43 0.63 -8.54
C TRP A 24 -1.41 1.47 -9.32
N VAL A 25 -0.86 0.93 -10.43
CA VAL A 25 0.10 1.66 -11.29
C VAL A 25 -0.55 2.89 -11.91
N ALA A 26 -1.74 2.74 -12.50
CA ALA A 26 -2.49 3.84 -13.10
C ALA A 26 -2.79 4.94 -12.08
N TYR A 27 -3.17 4.54 -10.85
CA TYR A 27 -3.49 5.48 -9.77
C TYR A 27 -2.28 6.33 -9.36
N TYR A 28 -1.12 5.71 -9.11
CA TYR A 28 0.06 6.47 -8.71
C TYR A 28 0.64 7.32 -9.84
N ARG A 29 0.50 6.90 -11.10
CA ARG A 29 0.78 7.76 -12.26
C ARG A 29 -0.17 8.96 -12.32
N LEU A 30 -1.45 8.74 -12.05
CA LEU A 30 -2.45 9.80 -11.96
C LEU A 30 -2.10 10.79 -10.85
N LEU A 31 -1.64 10.34 -9.68
CA LEU A 31 -1.22 11.24 -8.59
C LEU A 31 0.04 12.06 -8.94
N GLY A 32 0.71 11.74 -10.04
CA GLY A 32 1.86 12.50 -10.53
C GLY A 32 3.21 11.89 -10.14
N ALA A 33 3.29 10.59 -9.90
CA ALA A 33 4.58 9.91 -9.75
C ALA A 33 5.38 9.96 -11.07
N ASP A 34 6.60 10.47 -11.01
CA ASP A 34 7.54 10.47 -12.15
C ASP A 34 8.11 9.07 -12.36
N HIS A 35 8.40 8.38 -11.26
CA HIS A 35 8.89 7.01 -11.27
C HIS A 35 8.06 6.14 -10.35
N ILE A 36 7.75 4.92 -10.81
CA ILE A 36 7.17 3.86 -10.01
C ILE A 36 8.15 2.70 -10.03
N VAL A 37 8.64 2.30 -8.86
CA VAL A 37 9.55 1.18 -8.68
C VAL A 37 8.80 0.06 -7.96
N VAL A 38 8.79 -1.12 -8.54
CA VAL A 38 8.13 -2.28 -7.95
C VAL A 38 9.11 -3.45 -7.84
N LEU A 39 9.24 -3.95 -6.62
CA LEU A 39 9.96 -5.18 -6.34
C LEU A 39 8.99 -6.35 -6.27
N THR A 40 9.35 -7.48 -6.86
CA THR A 40 8.55 -8.70 -6.74
C THR A 40 9.37 -9.85 -6.18
N ASN A 41 8.70 -10.77 -5.47
CA ASN A 41 9.29 -12.04 -5.08
C ASN A 41 8.30 -13.19 -5.28
N ASP A 42 8.80 -14.33 -5.77
CA ASP A 42 8.08 -15.61 -5.88
C ASP A 42 6.65 -15.46 -6.45
N CYS A 43 6.48 -14.68 -7.49
CA CYS A 43 5.18 -14.52 -8.13
C CYS A 43 4.78 -15.78 -8.92
N ALA A 44 3.51 -16.15 -8.83
CA ALA A 44 2.94 -17.31 -9.51
C ALA A 44 1.67 -16.97 -10.32
N ASP A 45 1.16 -15.75 -10.20
CA ASP A 45 -0.06 -15.26 -10.84
C ASP A 45 0.20 -14.41 -12.09
N GLY A 46 1.48 -14.19 -12.44
CA GLY A 46 1.89 -13.34 -13.57
C GLY A 46 2.08 -11.87 -13.23
N THR A 47 2.01 -11.48 -11.95
CA THR A 47 2.33 -10.10 -11.50
C THR A 47 3.66 -9.62 -12.05
N ASP A 48 4.70 -10.45 -11.96
CA ASP A 48 6.05 -10.12 -12.40
C ASP A 48 6.15 -9.99 -13.94
N LEU A 49 5.40 -10.82 -14.69
CA LEU A 49 5.34 -10.71 -16.15
C LEU A 49 4.62 -9.43 -16.61
N MET A 50 3.55 -9.05 -15.91
CA MET A 50 2.87 -7.79 -16.15
C MET A 50 3.78 -6.59 -15.88
N LEU A 51 4.57 -6.65 -14.81
CA LEU A 51 5.55 -5.61 -14.46
C LEU A 51 6.69 -5.54 -15.48
N ASP A 52 7.19 -6.66 -15.99
CA ASP A 52 8.17 -6.66 -17.09
C ASP A 52 7.58 -5.93 -18.32
N ARG A 53 6.33 -6.22 -18.69
CA ARG A 53 5.68 -5.52 -19.79
C ARG A 53 5.47 -4.04 -19.52
N LEU A 54 5.04 -3.67 -18.33
CA LEU A 54 4.91 -2.26 -17.92
C LEU A 54 6.25 -1.53 -17.95
N GLN A 55 7.36 -2.20 -17.62
CA GLN A 55 8.71 -1.65 -17.74
C GLN A 55 9.10 -1.42 -19.21
N GLU A 56 8.86 -2.39 -20.10
CA GLU A 56 9.08 -2.22 -21.55
C GLU A 56 8.32 -1.04 -22.11
N LEU A 57 7.10 -0.79 -21.62
CA LEU A 57 6.27 0.36 -21.98
C LEU A 57 6.68 1.67 -21.29
N GLY A 58 7.65 1.66 -20.38
CA GLY A 58 8.13 2.84 -19.67
C GLY A 58 7.24 3.31 -18.51
N HIS A 59 6.33 2.47 -18.04
CA HIS A 59 5.43 2.82 -16.94
C HIS A 59 6.03 2.58 -15.55
N VAL A 60 6.92 1.59 -15.40
CA VAL A 60 7.51 1.22 -14.11
C VAL A 60 8.99 0.87 -14.29
N THR A 61 9.72 0.81 -13.18
CA THR A 61 10.98 0.07 -13.05
C THR A 61 10.70 -1.17 -12.20
N HIS A 62 10.95 -2.35 -12.75
CA HIS A 62 10.71 -3.62 -12.08
C HIS A 62 12.03 -4.27 -11.63
N LEU A 63 12.09 -4.69 -10.36
CA LEU A 63 13.22 -5.42 -9.79
C LEU A 63 12.75 -6.74 -9.20
N ARG A 64 13.23 -7.86 -9.76
CA ARG A 64 12.98 -9.20 -9.19
C ARG A 64 13.84 -9.40 -7.95
N ASN A 65 13.24 -9.79 -6.86
CA ASN A 65 13.85 -9.96 -5.54
C ASN A 65 13.60 -11.39 -5.03
N ASN A 66 14.01 -12.41 -5.79
CA ASN A 66 13.80 -13.82 -5.43
C ASN A 66 14.91 -14.38 -4.56
N ASP A 67 16.10 -13.77 -4.55
CA ASP A 67 17.30 -14.24 -3.83
C ASP A 67 17.47 -13.57 -2.45
N TYR A 68 16.41 -13.52 -1.66
CA TYR A 68 16.42 -12.87 -0.34
C TYR A 68 16.94 -13.78 0.80
N GLY A 69 17.37 -15.01 0.48
CA GLY A 69 18.00 -15.94 1.42
C GLY A 69 17.16 -16.21 2.69
N ARG A 70 17.66 -15.78 3.85
CA ARG A 70 16.97 -15.92 5.14
C ARG A 70 16.28 -14.63 5.60
N GLU A 71 16.34 -13.55 4.88
CA GLU A 71 15.70 -12.27 5.23
C GLU A 71 14.23 -12.26 4.84
N SER A 72 13.48 -11.33 5.39
CA SER A 72 12.15 -10.99 4.88
C SER A 72 12.29 -10.43 3.47
N PRO A 73 11.50 -10.91 2.48
CA PRO A 73 11.58 -10.42 1.11
C PRO A 73 11.48 -8.89 1.01
N GLN A 74 10.60 -8.30 1.82
CA GLN A 74 10.38 -6.86 1.80
C GLN A 74 11.58 -6.08 2.36
N ILE A 75 12.17 -6.54 3.47
CA ILE A 75 13.34 -5.88 4.07
C ILE A 75 14.54 -5.98 3.13
N HIS A 76 14.80 -7.17 2.60
CA HIS A 76 15.88 -7.40 1.63
C HIS A 76 15.70 -6.53 0.37
N GLY A 77 14.49 -6.50 -0.18
CA GLY A 77 14.19 -5.71 -1.37
C GLY A 77 14.39 -4.21 -1.14
N LEU A 78 13.96 -3.67 0.01
CA LEU A 78 14.14 -2.25 0.34
C LEU A 78 15.61 -1.87 0.50
N ALA A 79 16.47 -2.78 1.00
CA ALA A 79 17.91 -2.56 1.03
C ALA A 79 18.48 -2.54 -0.39
N ARG A 80 18.18 -3.56 -1.22
CA ARG A 80 18.65 -3.68 -2.59
C ARG A 80 18.30 -2.49 -3.47
N VAL A 81 17.04 -2.01 -3.40
CA VAL A 81 16.57 -0.94 -4.27
C VAL A 81 17.40 0.33 -4.12
N ARG A 82 17.91 0.58 -2.92
CA ARG A 82 18.77 1.73 -2.65
C ARG A 82 20.18 1.58 -3.21
N GLU A 83 20.69 0.35 -3.22
CA GLU A 83 22.05 0.03 -3.68
C GLU A 83 22.11 -0.12 -5.20
N GLU A 84 21.06 -0.69 -5.80
CA GLU A 84 21.06 -1.11 -7.20
C GLU A 84 20.37 -0.10 -8.14
N LEU A 85 19.52 0.79 -7.64
CA LEU A 85 18.73 1.71 -8.46
C LEU A 85 19.03 3.18 -8.16
N ASP A 86 19.79 3.81 -9.03
CA ASP A 86 20.05 5.25 -8.99
C ASP A 86 18.78 6.09 -8.89
N ILE A 87 17.69 5.63 -9.48
CA ILE A 87 16.40 6.29 -9.49
C ILE A 87 15.88 6.59 -8.08
N VAL A 88 16.20 5.75 -7.09
CA VAL A 88 15.86 5.99 -5.69
C VAL A 88 16.78 7.05 -5.08
N GLY A 89 18.06 7.01 -5.41
CA GLY A 89 19.03 8.02 -5.00
C GLY A 89 18.80 9.38 -5.67
N GLN A 90 18.22 9.42 -6.85
CA GLN A 90 17.89 10.65 -7.60
C GLN A 90 16.56 11.27 -7.20
N ALA A 91 15.67 10.52 -6.52
CA ALA A 91 14.39 11.03 -6.08
C ALA A 91 14.57 12.25 -5.14
N ASP A 92 13.79 13.29 -5.36
CA ASP A 92 13.67 14.40 -4.42
C ASP A 92 12.67 14.04 -3.31
N TRP A 93 11.60 13.33 -3.68
CA TRP A 93 10.61 12.79 -2.75
C TRP A 93 10.31 11.33 -3.07
N LEU A 94 10.22 10.51 -2.04
CA LEU A 94 9.90 9.08 -2.13
C LEU A 94 8.75 8.73 -1.20
N LEU A 95 7.82 7.92 -1.73
CA LEU A 95 6.72 7.31 -0.99
C LEU A 95 6.81 5.79 -1.14
N HIS A 96 6.99 5.07 -0.02
CA HIS A 96 6.85 3.60 -0.01
C HIS A 96 5.45 3.23 0.45
N VAL A 97 4.73 2.48 -0.38
CA VAL A 97 3.35 2.01 -0.11
C VAL A 97 3.17 0.57 -0.58
N ASP A 98 2.29 -0.16 0.10
CA ASP A 98 1.96 -1.53 -0.27
C ASP A 98 0.92 -1.57 -1.41
N SER A 99 0.73 -2.74 -2.03
CA SER A 99 -0.22 -2.93 -3.15
C SER A 99 -1.70 -2.72 -2.77
N ASP A 100 -2.01 -2.77 -1.49
CA ASP A 100 -3.37 -2.55 -0.95
C ASP A 100 -3.53 -1.16 -0.31
N GLU A 101 -2.65 -0.23 -0.64
CA GLU A 101 -2.62 1.14 -0.13
C GLU A 101 -2.77 2.16 -1.25
N PHE A 102 -3.70 3.08 -1.08
CA PHE A 102 -3.98 4.17 -2.02
C PHE A 102 -3.94 5.51 -1.29
N LEU A 103 -3.00 6.37 -1.66
CA LEU A 103 -2.84 7.70 -1.06
C LEU A 103 -3.98 8.62 -1.49
N ASN A 104 -4.78 9.07 -0.56
CA ASN A 104 -5.90 9.97 -0.78
C ASN A 104 -5.55 11.38 -0.30
N ILE A 105 -5.16 12.27 -1.21
CA ILE A 105 -4.79 13.66 -0.93
C ILE A 105 -6.02 14.53 -1.10
N ILE A 106 -6.28 15.42 -0.13
CA ILE A 106 -7.47 16.29 -0.09
C ILE A 106 -7.09 17.75 -0.36
N HIS A 107 -5.79 18.07 -0.39
CA HIS A 107 -5.30 19.39 -0.72
C HIS A 107 -5.28 19.67 -2.23
N GLY A 108 -5.41 20.95 -2.61
CA GLY A 108 -5.15 21.49 -3.93
C GLY A 108 -5.83 20.72 -5.07
N GLN A 109 -5.05 20.27 -6.03
CA GLN A 109 -5.48 19.45 -7.16
C GLN A 109 -5.49 17.94 -6.85
N ASN A 110 -5.26 17.58 -5.58
CA ASN A 110 -5.20 16.21 -5.08
C ASN A 110 -4.06 15.36 -5.71
N ARG A 111 -2.89 15.99 -5.91
CA ARG A 111 -1.68 15.40 -6.50
C ARG A 111 -0.55 15.35 -5.47
N LEU A 112 0.50 14.57 -5.77
CA LEU A 112 1.69 14.49 -4.91
C LEU A 112 2.32 15.85 -4.66
N ASP A 113 2.31 16.76 -5.64
CA ASP A 113 2.83 18.11 -5.49
C ASP A 113 2.11 18.90 -4.39
N ASP A 114 0.79 18.72 -4.24
CA ASP A 114 0.04 19.42 -3.19
C ASP A 114 0.43 18.93 -1.79
N LEU A 115 0.70 17.63 -1.62
CA LEU A 115 1.18 17.10 -0.35
C LEU A 115 2.65 17.48 -0.10
N ILE A 116 3.48 17.53 -1.14
CA ILE A 116 4.86 17.99 -1.04
C ILE A 116 4.89 19.47 -0.65
N GLU A 117 3.96 20.27 -1.14
CA GLU A 117 3.85 21.68 -0.74
C GLU A 117 3.60 21.83 0.77
N VAL A 118 2.73 21.00 1.33
CA VAL A 118 2.48 20.92 2.78
C VAL A 118 3.73 20.51 3.55
N ALA A 119 4.51 19.58 2.98
CA ALA A 119 5.74 19.05 3.59
C ALA A 119 6.98 19.94 3.43
N GLN A 120 6.85 21.12 2.79
CA GLN A 120 8.00 22.02 2.62
C GLN A 120 8.60 22.46 3.97
N GLY A 121 9.93 22.39 4.06
CA GLY A 121 10.66 22.68 5.31
C GLY A 121 10.78 21.49 6.27
N PHE A 122 10.18 20.34 5.93
CA PHE A 122 10.33 19.08 6.66
C PHE A 122 11.13 18.06 5.83
N ASP A 123 11.67 17.04 6.49
CA ASP A 123 12.43 15.96 5.86
C ASP A 123 11.54 14.75 5.52
N ALA A 124 10.43 14.62 6.25
CA ALA A 124 9.41 13.59 6.06
C ALA A 124 8.02 14.11 6.45
N CYS A 125 6.99 13.59 5.77
CA CYS A 125 5.58 13.79 6.09
C CYS A 125 4.96 12.43 6.43
N ALA A 126 4.45 12.27 7.65
CA ALA A 126 3.76 11.07 8.10
C ALA A 126 2.28 11.12 7.69
N ILE A 127 1.82 10.10 6.99
CA ILE A 127 0.49 10.00 6.44
C ILE A 127 -0.22 8.83 7.09
N ALA A 128 -1.24 9.11 7.90
CA ALA A 128 -1.92 8.08 8.68
C ALA A 128 -2.73 7.11 7.80
N TRP A 129 -2.73 5.84 8.18
CA TRP A 129 -3.64 4.85 7.58
C TRP A 129 -5.09 5.13 7.95
N ARG A 130 -5.95 4.95 6.97
CA ARG A 130 -7.40 4.88 7.12
C ARG A 130 -7.85 3.50 6.69
N PRO A 131 -8.17 2.60 7.63
CA PRO A 131 -8.64 1.26 7.31
C PRO A 131 -9.99 1.29 6.60
N PHE A 132 -10.09 0.50 5.52
CA PHE A 132 -11.32 0.23 4.80
C PHE A 132 -11.74 -1.21 5.00
N GLY A 133 -13.03 -1.43 5.22
CA GLY A 133 -13.63 -2.73 5.41
C GLY A 133 -14.00 -3.43 4.09
N ASP A 134 -14.69 -4.55 4.24
CA ASP A 134 -15.08 -5.41 3.12
C ASP A 134 -16.38 -4.97 2.42
N ASN A 135 -17.05 -3.93 2.87
CA ASN A 135 -18.39 -3.51 2.40
C ASN A 135 -19.42 -4.67 2.39
N GLY A 136 -19.19 -5.74 3.17
CA GLY A 136 -20.03 -6.95 3.17
C GLY A 136 -19.76 -7.92 2.02
N HIS A 137 -18.72 -7.68 1.20
CA HIS A 137 -18.37 -8.58 0.10
C HIS A 137 -17.72 -9.88 0.62
N GLN A 138 -18.38 -11.00 0.39
CA GLN A 138 -17.80 -12.33 0.66
C GLN A 138 -16.77 -12.71 -0.41
N SER A 139 -17.03 -12.33 -1.66
CA SER A 139 -16.14 -12.58 -2.80
C SER A 139 -15.77 -11.27 -3.48
N TRP A 140 -14.58 -11.27 -4.09
CA TRP A 140 -14.11 -10.14 -4.90
C TRP A 140 -15.13 -9.82 -6.01
N PRO A 141 -15.72 -8.61 -6.02
CA PRO A 141 -16.75 -8.26 -6.99
C PRO A 141 -16.19 -7.92 -8.38
N GLY A 142 -14.87 -7.88 -8.55
CA GLY A 142 -14.23 -7.34 -9.75
C GLY A 142 -14.19 -5.81 -9.80
N GLY A 143 -13.65 -5.27 -10.88
CA GLY A 143 -13.53 -3.82 -11.08
C GLY A 143 -12.36 -3.19 -10.33
N ASN A 144 -12.56 -2.00 -9.79
CA ASN A 144 -11.53 -1.23 -9.10
C ASN A 144 -11.68 -1.35 -7.58
N VAL A 145 -10.55 -1.47 -6.89
CA VAL A 145 -10.50 -1.53 -5.40
C VAL A 145 -11.11 -0.28 -4.79
N ILE A 146 -10.75 0.91 -5.30
CA ILE A 146 -11.24 2.18 -4.74
C ILE A 146 -12.74 2.37 -4.93
N GLU A 147 -13.36 1.68 -5.89
CA GLU A 147 -14.78 1.74 -6.19
C GLU A 147 -15.56 0.68 -5.39
N ALA A 148 -15.00 -0.54 -5.27
CA ALA A 148 -15.63 -1.66 -4.58
C ALA A 148 -15.70 -1.46 -3.06
N PHE A 149 -14.70 -0.79 -2.46
CA PHE A 149 -14.58 -0.67 -1.01
C PHE A 149 -14.62 0.80 -0.58
N THR A 150 -15.78 1.27 -0.18
CA THR A 150 -16.02 2.65 0.27
C THR A 150 -16.30 2.77 1.76
N ALA A 151 -16.53 1.66 2.45
CA ALA A 151 -16.79 1.65 3.88
C ALA A 151 -15.49 1.66 4.69
N CYS A 152 -15.40 2.55 5.68
CA CYS A 152 -14.19 2.78 6.46
C CYS A 152 -14.50 3.12 7.91
N ASP A 153 -13.48 3.44 8.69
CA ASP A 153 -13.63 3.93 10.05
C ASP A 153 -14.09 5.40 10.09
N LYS A 154 -14.70 5.81 11.21
CA LYS A 154 -15.26 7.17 11.41
C LYS A 154 -14.21 8.21 11.74
N LYS A 155 -13.17 7.81 12.49
CA LYS A 155 -12.07 8.67 12.96
C LYS A 155 -10.79 7.87 13.14
N PRO A 156 -9.62 8.51 13.14
CA PRO A 156 -8.38 7.82 13.43
C PRO A 156 -8.41 7.25 14.86
N PHE A 157 -7.89 6.01 15.00
CA PHE A 157 -7.70 5.40 16.31
C PHE A 157 -6.21 5.10 16.51
N TRP A 158 -5.72 5.35 17.70
CA TRP A 158 -4.32 5.09 18.04
C TRP A 158 -3.88 3.64 17.80
N SER A 159 -4.78 2.68 18.05
CA SER A 159 -4.49 1.26 17.84
C SER A 159 -4.32 0.85 16.38
N THR A 160 -4.85 1.64 15.44
CA THR A 160 -4.72 1.46 13.99
C THR A 160 -3.86 2.55 13.35
N ALA A 161 -3.26 3.41 14.15
CA ALA A 161 -2.47 4.57 13.73
C ALA A 161 -1.07 4.18 13.23
N PHE A 162 -1.03 3.25 12.28
CA PHE A 162 0.12 3.13 11.42
C PHE A 162 0.09 4.25 10.38
N HIS A 163 1.22 4.49 9.76
CA HIS A 163 1.35 5.51 8.73
C HIS A 163 2.35 5.05 7.68
N LYS A 164 2.31 5.70 6.55
CA LYS A 164 3.39 5.72 5.56
C LYS A 164 4.02 7.10 5.55
N ALA A 165 5.21 7.21 5.02
CA ALA A 165 5.89 8.49 4.95
C ALA A 165 6.21 8.87 3.51
N LEU A 166 5.91 10.12 3.16
CA LEU A 166 6.49 10.80 2.01
C LEU A 166 7.73 11.55 2.51
N PHE A 167 8.91 11.29 1.95
CA PHE A 167 10.17 11.78 2.52
C PHE A 167 11.24 12.04 1.45
N GLN A 168 12.27 12.77 1.83
CA GLN A 168 13.43 13.06 0.99
C GLN A 168 14.51 11.97 1.20
N PRO A 169 14.66 10.98 0.29
CA PRO A 169 15.47 9.78 0.56
C PRO A 169 16.95 10.08 0.78
N ARG A 170 17.47 11.17 0.20
CA ARG A 170 18.88 11.60 0.39
C ARG A 170 19.21 12.06 1.81
N LYS A 171 18.20 12.30 2.63
CA LYS A 171 18.38 12.74 4.04
C LYS A 171 18.45 11.60 5.03
N PHE A 172 18.25 10.34 4.60
CA PHE A 172 18.15 9.18 5.47
C PHE A 172 19.07 8.05 5.03
N GLN A 173 19.50 7.23 5.99
CA GLN A 173 20.36 6.08 5.75
C GLN A 173 19.58 4.84 5.30
N ALA A 174 18.33 4.67 5.71
CA ALA A 174 17.53 3.50 5.41
C ALA A 174 16.09 3.84 5.01
N ILE A 175 15.55 3.01 4.10
CA ILE A 175 14.14 2.95 3.75
C ILE A 175 13.56 1.73 4.45
N THR A 176 12.47 1.90 5.20
CA THR A 176 11.75 0.77 5.80
C THR A 176 10.29 0.74 5.36
N VAL A 177 9.54 -0.24 5.85
CA VAL A 177 8.15 -0.47 5.41
C VAL A 177 7.25 0.74 5.67
N HIS A 178 7.46 1.45 6.75
CA HIS A 178 6.55 2.52 7.18
C HIS A 178 7.14 3.93 7.07
N MET A 179 8.44 4.08 7.24
CA MET A 179 9.09 5.39 7.30
C MET A 179 10.59 5.28 7.03
N PRO A 180 11.25 6.37 6.63
CA PRO A 180 12.72 6.38 6.55
C PRO A 180 13.33 6.29 7.94
N LYS A 181 14.57 5.82 8.03
CA LYS A 181 15.30 5.67 9.28
C LYS A 181 16.71 6.25 9.20
N HIS A 182 17.22 6.59 10.38
CA HIS A 182 18.56 7.13 10.56
C HIS A 182 18.82 8.35 9.68
N PRO A 183 18.23 9.51 10.02
CA PRO A 183 18.57 10.76 9.37
C PRO A 183 20.06 11.01 9.45
N TYR A 184 20.66 11.58 8.40
CA TYR A 184 22.08 12.00 8.45
C TYR A 184 22.31 13.21 9.37
N ARG A 185 21.25 13.95 9.69
CA ARG A 185 21.27 15.11 10.56
C ARG A 185 20.57 14.81 11.87
N PRO A 186 21.06 15.35 13.03
CA PRO A 186 20.44 15.14 14.34
C PRO A 186 19.15 15.97 14.53
N ASP A 187 18.90 16.95 13.68
CA ASP A 187 17.79 17.90 13.73
C ASP A 187 16.78 17.67 12.59
N ALA A 188 16.57 16.41 12.18
CA ALA A 188 15.56 16.07 11.19
C ALA A 188 14.16 16.47 11.68
N ARG A 189 13.37 17.05 10.77
CA ARG A 189 12.02 17.54 11.06
C ARG A 189 10.98 16.70 10.34
N GLN A 190 9.86 16.48 11.00
CA GLN A 190 8.74 15.71 10.45
C GLN A 190 7.42 16.42 10.69
N CYS A 191 6.49 16.35 9.71
CA CYS A 191 5.12 16.81 9.86
C CYS A 191 4.10 15.67 9.66
N ASN A 192 2.85 15.95 10.02
CA ASN A 192 1.69 15.18 9.57
C ASN A 192 1.19 15.69 8.20
N ALA A 193 0.13 15.10 7.66
CA ALA A 193 -0.42 15.45 6.36
C ALA A 193 -1.15 16.81 6.29
N GLN A 194 -1.27 17.52 7.41
CA GLN A 194 -1.76 18.91 7.48
C GLN A 194 -0.62 19.93 7.58
N GLY A 195 0.63 19.49 7.75
CA GLY A 195 1.79 20.36 7.93
C GLY A 195 2.13 20.66 9.40
N ASP A 196 1.41 20.06 10.35
CA ASP A 196 1.75 20.22 11.75
C ASP A 196 3.02 19.45 12.09
N GLU A 197 3.98 20.11 12.72
CA GLU A 197 5.21 19.47 13.16
C GLU A 197 4.92 18.40 14.23
N ILE A 198 5.51 17.21 14.04
CA ILE A 198 5.39 16.07 14.96
C ILE A 198 6.77 15.61 15.44
N ASP A 199 6.79 14.90 16.57
CA ASP A 199 8.03 14.37 17.14
C ASP A 199 8.75 13.44 16.15
N PRO A 200 9.99 13.75 15.73
CA PRO A 200 10.76 12.95 14.81
C PRO A 200 11.43 11.71 15.44
N ALA A 201 11.26 11.45 16.73
CA ALA A 201 11.95 10.38 17.46
C ALA A 201 11.84 9.00 16.78
N ALA A 202 10.72 8.74 16.11
CA ALA A 202 10.52 7.49 15.37
C ALA A 202 11.50 7.33 14.19
N LEU A 203 12.01 8.40 13.60
CA LEU A 203 12.99 8.35 12.51
C LEU A 203 14.37 7.85 12.96
N TYR A 204 14.70 7.99 14.26
CA TYR A 204 15.99 7.64 14.84
C TYR A 204 16.04 6.22 15.41
N ASN A 205 14.91 5.54 15.55
CA ASN A 205 14.83 4.22 16.17
C ASN A 205 14.27 3.15 15.21
N MET A 206 15.09 2.16 14.85
CA MET A 206 14.71 1.07 13.96
C MET A 206 13.54 0.23 14.47
N LEU A 207 13.40 0.10 15.79
CA LEU A 207 12.32 -0.71 16.40
C LEU A 207 10.96 0.00 16.44
N HIS A 208 10.93 1.30 16.12
CA HIS A 208 9.68 2.06 16.13
C HIS A 208 9.03 2.05 14.73
N GLU A 209 8.09 1.18 14.51
CA GLU A 209 7.23 1.16 13.31
C GLU A 209 6.04 2.12 13.40
N ARG A 210 5.84 2.74 14.56
CA ARG A 210 4.76 3.70 14.84
C ARG A 210 5.33 4.98 15.40
N HIS A 211 4.67 6.08 15.18
CA HIS A 211 4.95 7.33 15.91
C HIS A 211 4.47 7.22 17.36
N ARG A 212 5.26 6.54 18.20
CA ARG A 212 5.01 6.44 19.65
C ARG A 212 5.26 7.77 20.27
N GLY A 213 4.69 8.67 20.43
CA GLY A 213 4.94 10.02 20.97
C GLY A 213 4.27 11.10 20.14
N MET A 214 3.69 10.71 18.98
CA MET A 214 2.82 11.63 18.29
C MET A 214 1.65 11.98 19.21
N ASP A 215 1.42 13.24 19.40
CA ASP A 215 0.24 13.75 20.07
C ASP A 215 -1.01 13.18 19.35
N ARG A 216 -1.94 12.64 20.12
CA ARG A 216 -3.17 12.07 19.56
C ARG A 216 -3.98 13.09 18.77
N GLU A 217 -3.89 14.36 19.12
CA GLU A 217 -4.53 15.46 18.42
C GLU A 217 -3.93 15.70 17.03
N LYS A 218 -2.68 15.31 16.82
CA LYS A 218 -2.00 15.39 15.51
C LYS A 218 -2.20 14.18 14.62
N LEU A 219 -2.85 13.13 15.14
CA LEU A 219 -3.27 11.98 14.34
C LEU A 219 -4.53 12.33 13.55
N THR A 220 -4.39 12.57 12.27
CA THR A 220 -5.47 13.08 11.42
C THR A 220 -5.53 12.36 10.08
N TRP A 221 -6.70 12.40 9.44
CA TRP A 221 -6.91 12.06 8.03
C TRP A 221 -7.17 13.31 7.18
N ASP A 222 -7.20 14.47 7.81
CA ASP A 222 -7.34 15.73 7.09
C ASP A 222 -6.06 16.03 6.32
N GLY A 223 -6.20 16.66 5.16
CA GLY A 223 -5.09 16.92 4.26
C GLY A 223 -4.72 15.74 3.39
N ALA A 224 -4.36 14.61 3.96
CA ALA A 224 -4.21 13.34 3.27
C ALA A 224 -4.29 12.15 4.22
N CYS A 225 -4.67 10.99 3.68
CA CYS A 225 -4.57 9.70 4.36
C CYS A 225 -4.19 8.59 3.38
N VAL A 226 -3.68 7.49 3.89
CA VAL A 226 -3.50 6.27 3.10
C VAL A 226 -4.73 5.39 3.31
N ASN A 227 -5.59 5.30 2.30
CA ASN A 227 -6.69 4.35 2.29
C ASN A 227 -6.10 2.94 2.24
N HIS A 228 -6.27 2.16 3.29
CA HIS A 228 -5.67 0.86 3.46
C HIS A 228 -6.73 -0.23 3.32
N TYR A 229 -6.71 -0.92 2.19
CA TYR A 229 -7.63 -1.97 1.80
C TYR A 229 -7.09 -3.36 2.16
N THR A 230 -6.61 -3.53 3.41
CA THR A 230 -5.94 -4.76 3.83
C THR A 230 -6.88 -5.98 3.89
N VAL A 231 -8.17 -5.76 4.09
CA VAL A 231 -9.17 -6.83 4.11
C VAL A 231 -9.68 -7.10 2.70
N LYS A 232 -10.17 -6.07 1.99
CA LYS A 232 -10.93 -6.23 0.76
C LYS A 232 -12.15 -7.17 1.00
N SER A 233 -12.42 -8.13 0.09
CA SER A 233 -13.42 -9.17 0.33
C SER A 233 -12.89 -10.31 1.22
N GLN A 234 -13.81 -11.13 1.77
CA GLN A 234 -13.42 -12.22 2.67
C GLN A 234 -12.52 -13.25 1.98
N ASP A 235 -12.82 -13.60 0.72
CA ASP A 235 -11.99 -14.53 -0.07
C ASP A 235 -10.57 -13.97 -0.31
N ILE A 236 -10.43 -12.70 -0.66
CA ILE A 236 -9.12 -12.04 -0.81
C ILE A 236 -8.36 -12.04 0.52
N PHE A 237 -9.03 -11.74 1.62
CA PHE A 237 -8.42 -11.76 2.95
C PHE A 237 -7.90 -13.15 3.32
N LEU A 238 -8.71 -14.18 3.13
CA LEU A 238 -8.35 -15.57 3.43
C LEU A 238 -7.22 -16.10 2.54
N LEU A 239 -7.22 -15.73 1.25
CA LEU A 239 -6.16 -16.12 0.32
C LEU A 239 -4.78 -15.54 0.65
N LYS A 240 -4.69 -14.51 1.51
CA LYS A 240 -3.41 -14.06 2.06
C LYS A 240 -2.70 -15.16 2.88
N ASN A 241 -3.42 -16.15 3.42
CA ASN A 241 -2.82 -17.33 4.07
C ASN A 241 -2.02 -18.19 3.11
N ASP A 242 -2.47 -18.29 1.87
CA ASP A 242 -1.80 -19.05 0.81
C ASP A 242 -0.63 -18.30 0.20
N ARG A 243 -0.77 -16.99 0.02
CA ARG A 243 0.27 -16.12 -0.51
C ARG A 243 1.44 -15.93 0.46
N GLY A 244 1.16 -15.88 1.76
CA GLY A 244 2.08 -15.47 2.82
C GLY A 244 2.16 -13.95 2.98
N ASP A 245 2.88 -13.51 4.01
CA ASP A 245 3.13 -12.12 4.34
C ASP A 245 4.57 -11.74 3.95
N GLY A 246 4.76 -10.65 3.22
CA GLY A 246 6.08 -10.21 2.75
C GLY A 246 7.03 -9.75 3.86
N ALA A 247 6.47 -9.32 4.99
CA ALA A 247 7.22 -8.85 6.15
C ALA A 247 7.44 -9.95 7.20
N ASP A 248 6.64 -11.03 7.20
CA ASP A 248 6.65 -12.07 8.23
C ASP A 248 6.98 -13.45 7.62
N ARG A 249 8.03 -14.09 8.14
CA ARG A 249 8.40 -15.47 7.80
C ARG A 249 7.64 -16.51 8.61
N GLY A 250 7.08 -16.14 9.76
CA GLY A 250 6.38 -17.01 10.68
C GLY A 250 4.99 -17.42 10.21
N GLY A 251 4.51 -16.81 9.13
CA GLY A 251 3.21 -17.13 8.56
C GLY A 251 2.05 -16.67 9.43
N THR A 252 1.96 -15.36 9.69
CA THR A 252 0.78 -14.79 10.35
C THR A 252 -0.50 -15.23 9.64
N LYS A 253 -1.31 -16.00 10.33
CA LYS A 253 -2.57 -16.50 9.78
C LYS A 253 -3.63 -15.41 9.71
N ARG A 254 -4.33 -15.37 8.60
CA ARG A 254 -5.46 -14.47 8.36
C ARG A 254 -6.76 -15.22 8.59
N TYR A 255 -7.32 -15.12 9.80
CA TYR A 255 -8.59 -15.74 10.14
C TYR A 255 -9.70 -14.69 10.17
N LEU A 256 -10.87 -15.02 9.61
CA LEU A 256 -12.08 -14.23 9.84
C LEU A 256 -12.38 -14.20 11.35
N ASN A 257 -12.95 -13.09 11.81
CA ASN A 257 -13.24 -12.82 13.23
C ASN A 257 -12.03 -12.78 14.17
N SER A 258 -10.79 -12.88 13.64
CA SER A 258 -9.60 -12.64 14.46
C SER A 258 -9.53 -11.18 14.94
N THR A 259 -8.74 -10.90 15.96
CA THR A 259 -8.47 -9.54 16.43
C THR A 259 -7.95 -8.63 15.29
N PHE A 260 -7.10 -9.17 14.40
CA PHE A 260 -6.64 -8.45 13.24
C PHE A 260 -7.80 -8.14 12.29
N HIS A 261 -8.62 -9.15 11.91
CA HIS A 261 -9.76 -8.97 11.02
C HIS A 261 -10.74 -7.93 11.59
N ARG A 262 -11.19 -8.09 12.84
CA ARG A 262 -12.12 -7.13 13.49
C ARG A 262 -11.55 -5.71 13.59
N ARG A 263 -10.24 -5.57 13.73
CA ARG A 263 -9.58 -4.26 13.81
C ARG A 263 -9.57 -3.53 12.48
N TYR A 264 -9.36 -4.23 11.38
CA TYR A 264 -9.18 -3.63 10.07
C TYR A 264 -10.41 -3.74 9.16
N ASN A 265 -11.36 -4.66 9.43
CA ASN A 265 -12.64 -4.74 8.72
C ASN A 265 -13.63 -3.72 9.28
N THR A 266 -13.42 -2.45 8.94
CA THR A 266 -14.19 -1.33 9.50
C THR A 266 -15.19 -0.79 8.49
N ASN A 267 -16.48 -1.07 8.71
CA ASN A 267 -17.60 -0.67 7.85
C ASN A 267 -18.51 0.35 8.55
N ARG A 268 -17.92 1.34 9.26
CA ARG A 268 -18.67 2.26 10.16
C ARG A 268 -19.15 3.53 9.48
N ARG A 269 -18.55 3.91 8.38
CA ARG A 269 -18.84 5.12 7.60
C ARG A 269 -18.51 4.86 6.14
N GLU A 270 -19.28 5.44 5.23
CA GLU A 270 -18.91 5.49 3.83
C GLU A 270 -18.00 6.70 3.56
N ASP A 271 -16.93 6.50 2.76
CA ASP A 271 -16.11 7.55 2.21
C ASP A 271 -15.84 7.31 0.73
N ARG A 272 -16.29 8.24 -0.08
CA ARG A 272 -16.16 8.23 -1.55
C ARG A 272 -15.19 9.29 -2.05
N SER A 273 -14.46 9.93 -1.16
CA SER A 273 -13.63 11.08 -1.53
C SER A 273 -12.54 10.73 -2.56
N ILE A 274 -12.00 9.50 -2.54
CA ILE A 274 -11.02 9.03 -3.53
C ILE A 274 -11.61 8.86 -4.93
N LEU A 275 -12.93 8.67 -5.05
CA LEU A 275 -13.61 8.44 -6.34
C LEU A 275 -13.61 9.65 -7.27
N ARG A 276 -13.21 10.85 -6.78
CA ARG A 276 -12.94 11.99 -7.67
C ARG A 276 -11.90 11.69 -8.75
N HIS A 277 -11.05 10.71 -8.49
CA HIS A 277 -10.03 10.24 -9.43
C HIS A 277 -10.53 9.17 -10.42
N LEU A 278 -11.72 8.61 -10.19
CA LEU A 278 -12.21 7.46 -10.95
C LEU A 278 -12.31 7.71 -12.46
N PRO A 279 -12.80 8.86 -12.96
CA PRO A 279 -12.87 9.08 -14.41
C PRO A 279 -11.47 9.03 -15.07
N GLU A 280 -10.51 9.80 -14.54
CA GLU A 280 -9.14 9.80 -15.08
C GLU A 280 -8.44 8.44 -14.90
N LEU A 281 -8.71 7.75 -13.78
CA LEU A 281 -8.19 6.40 -13.56
C LEU A 281 -8.70 5.41 -14.62
N GLN A 282 -9.98 5.47 -14.96
CA GLN A 282 -10.58 4.61 -16.00
C GLN A 282 -9.96 4.88 -17.37
N ASP A 283 -9.71 6.15 -17.72
CA ASP A 283 -9.03 6.50 -18.96
C ASP A 283 -7.61 5.90 -19.01
N ARG A 284 -6.84 6.03 -17.93
CA ARG A 284 -5.49 5.45 -17.84
C ARG A 284 -5.49 3.94 -17.88
N LEU A 285 -6.48 3.29 -17.25
CA LEU A 285 -6.65 1.85 -17.33
C LEU A 285 -6.97 1.40 -18.75
N ALA A 286 -7.81 2.15 -19.47
CA ALA A 286 -8.10 1.87 -20.87
C ALA A 286 -6.86 1.99 -21.75
N GLU A 287 -6.01 3.00 -21.52
CA GLU A 287 -4.71 3.17 -22.19
C GLU A 287 -3.79 1.97 -21.94
N LEU A 288 -3.62 1.53 -20.68
CA LEU A 288 -2.79 0.36 -20.36
C LEU A 288 -3.33 -0.93 -20.98
N ARG A 289 -4.65 -1.13 -20.95
CA ARG A 289 -5.33 -2.29 -21.54
C ARG A 289 -5.38 -2.28 -23.06
N ALA A 290 -5.03 -1.16 -23.71
CA ALA A 290 -4.87 -1.11 -25.16
C ALA A 290 -3.64 -1.90 -25.64
N ASP A 291 -2.65 -2.15 -24.77
CA ASP A 291 -1.57 -3.10 -25.09
C ASP A 291 -2.08 -4.54 -25.03
N PRO A 292 -2.02 -5.31 -26.17
CA PRO A 292 -2.61 -6.63 -26.24
C PRO A 292 -1.95 -7.66 -25.30
N LEU A 293 -0.63 -7.54 -25.09
CA LEU A 293 0.08 -8.44 -24.20
C LEU A 293 -0.30 -8.18 -22.75
N LEU A 294 -0.30 -6.93 -22.32
CA LEU A 294 -0.69 -6.54 -20.97
C LEU A 294 -2.12 -6.96 -20.65
N ALA A 295 -3.07 -6.72 -21.57
CA ALA A 295 -4.46 -7.17 -21.45
C ALA A 295 -4.57 -8.71 -21.35
N THR A 296 -3.71 -9.44 -22.06
CA THR A 296 -3.68 -10.91 -21.98
C THR A 296 -3.14 -11.39 -20.66
N LEU A 297 -2.07 -10.78 -20.14
CA LEU A 297 -1.49 -11.10 -18.85
C LEU A 297 -2.45 -10.77 -17.69
N GLU A 298 -3.17 -9.64 -17.76
CA GLU A 298 -4.22 -9.30 -16.78
C GLU A 298 -5.32 -10.37 -16.75
N ARG A 299 -5.82 -10.82 -17.92
CA ARG A 299 -6.79 -11.92 -17.99
C ARG A 299 -6.24 -13.22 -17.42
N ALA A 300 -4.99 -13.55 -17.73
CA ALA A 300 -4.35 -14.75 -17.20
C ALA A 300 -4.22 -14.70 -15.67
N SER A 301 -3.86 -13.55 -15.10
CA SER A 301 -3.81 -13.34 -13.65
C SER A 301 -5.19 -13.49 -12.99
N ASN A 302 -6.25 -12.93 -13.59
CA ASN A 302 -7.62 -13.11 -13.11
C ASN A 302 -8.03 -14.60 -13.10
N LEU A 303 -7.73 -15.34 -14.18
CA LEU A 303 -7.99 -16.79 -14.26
C LEU A 303 -7.20 -17.58 -13.23
N TRP A 304 -5.95 -17.20 -12.98
CA TRP A 304 -5.12 -17.82 -11.93
C TRP A 304 -5.77 -17.62 -10.55
N TRP A 305 -6.24 -16.40 -10.24
CA TRP A 305 -6.92 -16.07 -9.00
C TRP A 305 -8.21 -16.87 -8.81
N ASP A 306 -9.07 -16.95 -9.84
CA ASP A 306 -10.30 -17.72 -9.78
C ASP A 306 -10.03 -19.21 -9.53
N ASN A 307 -9.08 -19.79 -10.24
CA ASN A 307 -8.65 -21.17 -10.03
C ASN A 307 -8.05 -21.37 -8.63
N ARG A 308 -7.22 -20.43 -8.15
CA ARG A 308 -6.61 -20.53 -6.84
C ARG A 308 -7.66 -20.46 -5.74
N ARG A 309 -8.58 -19.51 -5.84
CA ARG A 309 -9.73 -19.39 -4.95
C ARG A 309 -10.53 -20.68 -4.87
N ALA A 310 -10.92 -21.24 -5.99
CA ALA A 310 -11.69 -22.48 -6.05
C ALA A 310 -10.96 -23.69 -5.41
N ARG A 311 -9.63 -23.74 -5.54
CA ARG A 311 -8.82 -24.84 -4.99
C ARG A 311 -8.53 -24.69 -3.50
N VAL A 312 -8.32 -23.45 -3.02
CA VAL A 312 -7.86 -23.16 -1.65
C VAL A 312 -9.05 -22.97 -0.72
N LEU A 313 -10.07 -22.21 -1.14
CA LEU A 313 -11.20 -21.84 -0.30
C LEU A 313 -12.35 -22.85 -0.42
N THR A 314 -12.08 -24.11 -0.02
CA THR A 314 -13.19 -25.08 0.15
C THR A 314 -14.04 -24.72 1.37
N PRO A 315 -15.31 -25.18 1.46
CA PRO A 315 -16.15 -24.93 2.64
C PRO A 315 -15.47 -25.31 3.96
N GLU A 316 -14.75 -26.43 3.99
CA GLU A 316 -14.03 -26.91 5.17
C GLU A 316 -12.88 -25.96 5.54
N ARG A 317 -12.15 -25.44 4.54
CA ARG A 317 -11.05 -24.51 4.75
C ARG A 317 -11.53 -23.14 5.21
N ILE A 318 -12.65 -22.68 4.69
CA ILE A 318 -13.27 -21.43 5.13
C ILE A 318 -13.72 -21.58 6.59
N ALA A 319 -14.33 -22.71 6.96
CA ALA A 319 -14.73 -23.00 8.33
C ALA A 319 -13.50 -23.05 9.26
N GLU A 320 -12.41 -23.73 8.87
CA GLU A 320 -11.14 -23.77 9.62
C GLU A 320 -10.55 -22.36 9.86
N TRP A 321 -10.68 -21.47 8.88
CA TRP A 321 -10.12 -20.11 8.94
C TRP A 321 -11.12 -19.05 9.41
N THR A 322 -12.23 -19.48 9.99
CA THR A 322 -13.23 -18.60 10.63
C THR A 322 -13.27 -18.90 12.13
N LEU A 323 -12.88 -17.91 12.94
CA LEU A 323 -12.98 -18.03 14.39
C LEU A 323 -14.41 -17.80 14.87
N PRO A 324 -14.83 -18.40 15.98
CA PRO A 324 -16.12 -18.10 16.61
C PRO A 324 -16.26 -16.60 16.87
N THR A 325 -17.49 -16.11 16.82
CA THR A 325 -17.81 -14.74 17.29
C THR A 325 -17.93 -14.71 18.80
N GLU A 326 -17.70 -13.57 19.44
CA GLU A 326 -17.81 -13.43 20.91
C GLU A 326 -19.20 -13.80 21.45
N THR A 327 -20.24 -13.72 20.62
CA THR A 327 -21.59 -14.18 20.94
C THR A 327 -21.73 -15.71 20.93
N GLU A 328 -20.92 -16.42 20.19
CA GLU A 328 -20.90 -17.89 20.13
C GLU A 328 -20.05 -18.48 21.26
N GLU A 329 -18.98 -17.79 21.69
CA GLU A 329 -18.15 -18.18 22.83
C GLU A 329 -18.91 -18.06 24.17
N THR A 330 -19.90 -17.16 24.29
CA THR A 330 -20.75 -17.02 25.50
C THR A 330 -21.92 -17.98 25.51
N ALA A 331 -22.21 -18.69 24.44
CA ALA A 331 -23.31 -19.62 24.28
C ALA A 331 -22.87 -21.11 24.36
N ALA A 332 -21.57 -21.39 24.39
CA ALA A 332 -20.96 -22.71 24.52
C ALA A 332 -20.32 -22.89 25.89
#